data_444f9879953f3df296e0aaa8699cc5f7
#
_entry.id   444f9879953f3df296e0aaa8699cc5f7
#
_cell.length_a   1.000
_cell.length_b   1.000
_cell.length_c   1.000
_cell.angle_alpha   90.00
_cell.angle_beta   90.00
_cell.angle_gamma   90.00
#
_symmetry.space_group_name_H-M   'P 1'
#
loop_
_entity.id
_entity.type
_entity.pdbx_description
1 polymer ?
#
loop_
_entity_poly.entity_id
_entity_poly.type
_entity_poly.pdbx_seq_one_letter_code
_entity_poly.pdbx_strand_id
1 'polypeptide(L)'
;MKLPATSLFASLALLLGGCSTLSAPFHREPPRPGRTTLGSPLVVVSAQTLDNYLIVEARWDRNGPYHFLVDTGSSVTLVTPALAKRYPSTNATIAATAANAPRVRVRSADGGIAELLPATLRRLELGDAHFDEVPVLIYDCAALSAHLGVKIDGVLGFPLFRETLLTLDYPRSRVVLQPANTTALIPGTTLPLDDANKTPLIHVRLGDRSFVALIDSGSDAPLSLNPVGLEPSFANGPRAGATVGTLTGDRPEQVGRLAETLAIGDFTLPRPIVNLTDELSTVGGAVLRSFSVTFDQEHNRVTFQRDTHDPILSPSQRSAGVSFNKTPAYWRIAGVVPDSPAARAGVQPGDLVTRINGEPIAKWDLTRYEQLIATADHLAFTFLNGTAESEKRIAVFELVP
;
A
#
# COMPACT_ATOMS: atom_id res chain seq x y z
N MET A 1 -10.59 18.28 26.48
CA MET A 1 -9.55 18.26 25.47
C MET A 1 -9.69 16.93 24.73
N LYS A 2 -10.38 16.92 23.58
CA LYS A 2 -10.64 15.71 22.80
C LYS A 2 -9.42 15.43 21.92
N LEU A 3 -8.78 14.31 22.11
CA LEU A 3 -7.78 13.80 21.19
C LEU A 3 -8.46 13.43 19.86
N PRO A 4 -7.97 13.86 18.70
CA PRO A 4 -8.50 13.41 17.43
C PRO A 4 -8.10 11.94 17.22
N ALA A 5 -9.07 11.11 16.92
CA ALA A 5 -8.84 9.75 16.50
C ALA A 5 -8.37 9.78 15.05
N THR A 6 -7.14 9.39 14.84
CA THR A 6 -6.48 9.30 13.53
C THR A 6 -6.86 8.01 12.83
N SER A 7 -7.40 8.12 11.64
CA SER A 7 -7.57 7.01 10.70
C SER A 7 -6.41 7.02 9.70
N LEU A 8 -5.69 5.91 9.59
CA LEU A 8 -4.60 5.72 8.65
C LEU A 8 -5.14 5.15 7.33
N PHE A 9 -4.76 5.74 6.23
CA PHE A 9 -5.00 5.20 4.90
C PHE A 9 -3.72 5.18 4.10
N ALA A 10 -3.54 4.08 3.49
CA ALA A 10 -2.36 3.55 2.96
C ALA A 10 -1.96 4.17 1.62
N SER A 11 -0.90 4.90 1.60
CA SER A 11 0.19 4.60 0.73
C SER A 11 1.41 4.52 1.64
N LEU A 12 1.79 3.30 2.01
CA LEU A 12 2.93 3.06 2.88
C LEU A 12 4.24 3.14 2.08
N ALA A 13 4.40 4.20 1.26
CA ALA A 13 5.67 4.52 0.66
C ALA A 13 6.58 5.11 1.74
N LEU A 14 7.42 4.27 2.31
CA LEU A 14 8.40 4.65 3.32
C LEU A 14 9.68 5.11 2.62
N LEU A 15 9.76 6.39 2.30
CA LEU A 15 10.98 7.01 1.79
C LEU A 15 11.89 7.36 2.96
N LEU A 16 13.07 6.75 3.03
CA LEU A 16 14.14 7.22 3.90
C LEU A 16 14.74 8.49 3.29
N GLY A 17 14.23 9.64 3.70
CA GLY A 17 14.85 10.92 3.41
C GLY A 17 16.23 10.99 4.04
N GLY A 18 17.28 11.13 3.20
CA GLY A 18 18.64 11.32 3.69
C GLY A 18 18.74 12.57 4.53
N CYS A 19 19.07 12.44 5.82
CA CYS A 19 19.58 13.54 6.62
C CYS A 19 20.95 13.95 6.08
N SER A 20 21.05 15.15 5.50
CA SER A 20 22.33 15.84 5.34
C SER A 20 22.83 16.29 6.70
N THR A 21 23.51 15.41 7.42
CA THR A 21 24.46 15.81 8.45
C THR A 21 25.83 15.82 7.81
N LEU A 22 26.45 16.98 7.79
CA LEU A 22 27.85 17.18 7.50
C LEU A 22 28.70 16.22 8.36
N SER A 23 29.61 15.52 7.68
CA SER A 23 30.73 14.72 8.17
C SER A 23 30.47 13.23 8.37
N ALA A 24 30.86 12.46 7.40
CA ALA A 24 31.80 11.34 7.32
C ALA A 24 31.43 10.35 6.19
N PRO A 25 32.36 9.84 5.42
CA PRO A 25 32.11 8.98 4.28
C PRO A 25 31.99 7.52 4.73
N PHE A 26 30.92 7.18 5.40
CA PHE A 26 30.55 5.79 5.60
C PHE A 26 29.17 5.60 4.98
N HIS A 27 29.14 5.30 3.70
CA HIS A 27 28.01 4.60 3.10
C HIS A 27 27.91 3.24 3.80
N ARG A 28 27.23 3.19 4.94
CA ARG A 28 26.77 1.91 5.46
C ARG A 28 25.69 1.45 4.52
N GLU A 29 25.96 0.38 3.74
CA GLU A 29 24.90 -0.34 3.07
C GLU A 29 23.77 -0.60 4.07
N PRO A 30 22.50 -0.50 3.60
CA PRO A 30 21.36 -0.82 4.46
C PRO A 30 21.52 -2.25 4.97
N PRO A 31 21.07 -2.51 6.19
CA PRO A 31 21.05 -3.88 6.68
C PRO A 31 20.22 -4.73 5.74
N ARG A 32 20.82 -5.77 5.17
CA ARG A 32 20.18 -6.81 4.38
C ARG A 32 19.81 -7.96 5.32
N PRO A 33 18.87 -8.87 4.94
CA PRO A 33 18.77 -10.15 5.61
C PRO A 33 20.17 -10.78 5.69
N GLY A 34 20.50 -11.40 6.79
CA GLY A 34 21.82 -11.99 6.97
C GLY A 34 22.09 -13.13 5.99
N ARG A 35 21.02 -13.79 5.52
CA ARG A 35 21.07 -14.83 4.50
C ARG A 35 19.68 -15.11 3.94
N THR A 36 19.56 -15.14 2.61
CA THR A 36 18.37 -15.65 1.92
C THR A 36 18.64 -17.05 1.37
N THR A 37 17.72 -17.97 1.60
CA THR A 37 17.79 -19.36 1.13
C THR A 37 16.46 -19.76 0.54
N LEU A 38 16.46 -20.32 -0.67
CA LEU A 38 15.27 -20.87 -1.30
C LEU A 38 15.34 -22.41 -1.23
N GLY A 39 14.30 -23.04 -0.73
CA GLY A 39 14.19 -24.50 -0.64
C GLY A 39 13.95 -25.16 -2.00
N SER A 40 13.52 -24.39 -3.01
CA SER A 40 13.33 -24.83 -4.39
C SER A 40 13.72 -23.70 -5.37
N PRO A 41 14.03 -24.03 -6.63
CA PRO A 41 14.34 -23.03 -7.67
C PRO A 41 13.16 -22.07 -7.96
N LEU A 42 11.95 -22.45 -7.55
CA LEU A 42 10.74 -21.65 -7.71
C LEU A 42 9.90 -21.80 -6.45
N VAL A 43 9.84 -20.75 -5.63
CA VAL A 43 8.98 -20.67 -4.46
C VAL A 43 7.74 -19.90 -4.82
N VAL A 44 6.58 -20.53 -4.70
CA VAL A 44 5.27 -19.90 -4.97
C VAL A 44 4.52 -19.76 -3.65
N VAL A 45 4.17 -18.53 -3.30
CA VAL A 45 3.42 -18.20 -2.10
C VAL A 45 2.05 -17.65 -2.51
N SER A 46 0.98 -18.31 -2.08
CA SER A 46 -0.38 -17.81 -2.28
C SER A 46 -0.55 -16.47 -1.55
N ALA A 47 -1.22 -15.53 -2.18
CA ALA A 47 -1.57 -14.26 -1.58
C ALA A 47 -3.09 -14.08 -1.57
N GLN A 48 -3.58 -13.35 -0.59
CA GLN A 48 -4.92 -12.79 -0.62
C GLN A 48 -4.84 -11.40 -1.23
N THR A 49 -5.61 -11.13 -2.27
CA THR A 49 -5.75 -9.77 -2.82
C THR A 49 -6.92 -9.10 -2.12
N LEU A 50 -6.64 -8.02 -1.38
CA LEU A 50 -7.62 -7.17 -0.72
C LEU A 50 -7.37 -5.73 -1.15
N ASP A 51 -8.37 -5.07 -1.73
CA ASP A 51 -8.28 -3.66 -2.15
C ASP A 51 -6.99 -3.33 -2.93
N ASN A 52 -6.62 -4.20 -3.86
CA ASN A 52 -5.39 -4.13 -4.66
C ASN A 52 -4.07 -4.41 -3.90
N TYR A 53 -4.11 -4.71 -2.62
CA TYR A 53 -2.96 -5.17 -1.85
C TYR A 53 -2.75 -6.68 -1.97
N LEU A 54 -1.50 -7.12 -1.93
CA LEU A 54 -1.13 -8.52 -1.81
C LEU A 54 -0.75 -8.83 -0.36
N ILE A 55 -1.55 -9.66 0.29
CA ILE A 55 -1.32 -10.12 1.67
C ILE A 55 -0.89 -11.58 1.61
N VAL A 56 0.24 -11.88 2.20
CA VAL A 56 0.81 -13.22 2.26
C VAL A 56 0.84 -13.76 3.68
N GLU A 57 0.74 -15.08 3.81
CA GLU A 57 1.01 -15.76 5.06
C GLU A 57 2.50 -16.07 5.19
N ALA A 58 3.09 -15.60 6.27
CA ALA A 58 4.46 -15.90 6.63
C ALA A 58 4.54 -16.62 7.98
N ARG A 59 5.65 -17.31 8.20
CA ARG A 59 5.97 -17.90 9.50
C ARG A 59 7.21 -17.24 10.07
N TRP A 60 7.31 -17.23 11.38
CA TRP A 60 8.48 -16.78 12.09
C TRP A 60 8.96 -17.85 13.03
N ASP A 61 10.18 -18.34 12.83
CA ASP A 61 10.70 -19.51 13.55
C ASP A 61 9.69 -20.69 13.56
N ARG A 62 9.09 -21.01 12.41
CA ARG A 62 8.05 -22.04 12.21
C ARG A 62 6.70 -21.76 12.89
N ASN A 63 6.55 -20.63 13.59
CA ASN A 63 5.27 -20.24 14.18
C ASN A 63 4.48 -19.35 13.22
N GLY A 64 3.18 -19.37 13.33
CA GLY A 64 2.25 -18.61 12.49
C GLY A 64 1.04 -19.44 12.12
N PRO A 65 0.32 -19.10 11.04
CA PRO A 65 0.68 -18.03 10.09
C PRO A 65 0.50 -16.63 10.66
N TYR A 66 1.27 -15.69 10.12
CA TYR A 66 1.15 -14.26 10.32
C TYR A 66 0.88 -13.59 8.97
N HIS A 67 0.06 -12.55 8.95
CA HIS A 67 -0.32 -11.89 7.71
C HIS A 67 0.53 -10.65 7.47
N PHE A 68 1.17 -10.62 6.31
CA PHE A 68 2.04 -9.54 5.89
C PHE A 68 1.58 -8.93 4.58
N LEU A 69 1.53 -7.60 4.54
CA LEU A 69 1.41 -6.86 3.30
C LEU A 69 2.76 -6.90 2.57
N VAL A 70 2.77 -7.21 1.27
CA VAL A 70 3.95 -7.03 0.42
C VAL A 70 3.94 -5.63 -0.14
N ASP A 71 4.95 -4.83 0.21
CA ASP A 71 5.00 -3.40 -0.08
C ASP A 71 6.33 -3.03 -0.75
N THR A 72 6.29 -2.86 -2.07
CA THR A 72 7.48 -2.44 -2.84
C THR A 72 7.80 -0.95 -2.64
N GLY A 73 6.84 -0.15 -2.22
CA GLY A 73 7.06 1.25 -1.87
C GLY A 73 7.79 1.43 -0.54
N SER A 74 7.84 0.38 0.30
CA SER A 74 8.54 0.44 1.58
C SER A 74 10.02 0.06 1.45
N SER A 75 10.90 0.96 1.90
CA SER A 75 12.35 0.71 1.99
C SER A 75 12.75 -0.11 3.22
N VAL A 76 11.81 -0.51 4.06
CA VAL A 76 12.04 -1.25 5.31
C VAL A 76 10.94 -2.28 5.55
N THR A 77 11.27 -3.36 6.26
CA THR A 77 10.28 -4.31 6.76
C THR A 77 9.76 -3.84 8.11
N LEU A 78 8.43 -3.85 8.28
CA LEU A 78 7.77 -3.46 9.52
C LEU A 78 7.15 -4.68 10.20
N VAL A 79 7.19 -4.71 11.52
CA VAL A 79 6.53 -5.74 12.32
C VAL A 79 5.84 -5.13 13.54
N THR A 80 4.77 -5.78 13.98
CA THR A 80 4.07 -5.37 15.21
C THR A 80 4.98 -5.55 16.44
N PRO A 81 4.76 -4.74 17.52
CA PRO A 81 5.49 -4.89 18.78
C PRO A 81 5.40 -6.31 19.36
N ALA A 82 4.28 -7.02 19.13
CA ALA A 82 4.09 -8.39 19.59
C ALA A 82 5.06 -9.36 18.92
N LEU A 83 5.24 -9.25 17.59
CA LEU A 83 6.21 -10.09 16.85
C LEU A 83 7.65 -9.77 17.24
N ALA A 84 8.01 -8.48 17.31
CA ALA A 84 9.34 -8.05 17.69
C ALA A 84 9.75 -8.58 19.08
N LYS A 85 8.82 -8.58 20.04
CA LYS A 85 9.04 -9.12 21.38
C LYS A 85 9.16 -10.65 21.38
N ARG A 86 8.41 -11.33 20.52
CA ARG A 86 8.32 -12.80 20.53
C ARG A 86 9.53 -13.48 19.86
N TYR A 87 10.11 -12.85 18.83
CA TYR A 87 11.11 -13.50 17.96
C TYR A 87 12.41 -12.66 17.80
N PRO A 88 13.03 -12.20 18.90
CA PRO A 88 14.26 -11.43 18.79
C PRO A 88 15.38 -12.30 18.23
N SER A 89 16.29 -11.70 17.45
CA SER A 89 17.55 -12.35 17.10
C SER A 89 18.40 -12.58 18.35
N THR A 90 19.10 -13.69 18.38
CA THR A 90 20.08 -14.00 19.45
C THR A 90 21.29 -13.06 19.43
N ASN A 91 21.58 -12.46 18.29
CA ASN A 91 22.69 -11.53 18.08
C ASN A 91 22.30 -10.05 18.26
N ALA A 92 20.99 -9.78 18.40
CA ALA A 92 20.50 -8.42 18.59
C ALA A 92 20.46 -8.08 20.07
N THR A 93 21.21 -7.07 20.46
CA THR A 93 20.90 -6.36 21.70
C THR A 93 19.54 -5.71 21.49
N ILE A 94 18.49 -6.24 22.16
CA ILE A 94 17.15 -5.67 22.07
C ILE A 94 17.20 -4.27 22.67
N ALA A 95 17.55 -3.29 21.86
CA ALA A 95 17.41 -1.88 22.22
C ALA A 95 15.93 -1.48 22.39
N ALA A 96 15.00 -2.36 22.00
CA ALA A 96 13.57 -2.09 21.92
C ALA A 96 12.87 -1.83 23.28
N THR A 97 13.53 -2.08 24.41
CA THR A 97 12.94 -1.84 25.74
C THR A 97 13.56 -0.65 26.49
N ALA A 98 14.62 -0.05 25.98
CA ALA A 98 15.25 1.09 26.62
C ALA A 98 14.56 2.39 26.17
N ALA A 99 14.16 3.22 27.12
CA ALA A 99 13.58 4.55 26.85
C ALA A 99 14.50 5.45 25.99
N ASN A 100 15.80 5.13 25.94
CA ASN A 100 16.84 5.85 25.20
C ASN A 100 17.37 5.08 23.98
N ALA A 101 16.66 4.06 23.47
CA ALA A 101 17.11 3.34 22.28
C ALA A 101 17.10 4.27 21.06
N PRO A 102 18.14 4.23 20.20
CA PRO A 102 18.19 5.05 19.00
C PRO A 102 17.01 4.69 18.08
N ARG A 103 16.25 5.71 17.66
CA ARG A 103 15.13 5.54 16.73
C ARG A 103 15.58 5.83 15.32
N VAL A 104 14.96 5.15 14.37
CA VAL A 104 15.13 5.38 12.93
C VAL A 104 14.03 6.33 12.48
N ARG A 105 14.42 7.41 11.83
CA ARG A 105 13.46 8.34 11.22
C ARG A 105 13.04 7.79 9.86
N VAL A 106 11.76 7.67 9.68
CA VAL A 106 11.12 7.15 8.47
C VAL A 106 10.20 8.22 7.90
N ARG A 107 10.34 8.52 6.62
CA ARG A 107 9.42 9.42 5.92
C ARG A 107 8.21 8.63 5.43
N SER A 108 7.03 9.12 5.73
CA SER A 108 5.76 8.61 5.23
C SER A 108 5.46 9.14 3.83
N ALA A 109 4.53 8.51 3.12
CA ALA A 109 4.07 8.92 1.80
C ALA A 109 3.42 10.31 1.76
N ASP A 110 3.06 10.88 2.91
CA ASP A 110 2.54 12.25 3.05
C ASP A 110 3.62 13.27 3.45
N GLY A 111 4.90 12.87 3.39
CA GLY A 111 6.02 13.69 3.81
C GLY A 111 6.23 13.78 5.32
N GLY A 112 5.32 13.24 6.13
CA GLY A 112 5.44 13.17 7.57
C GLY A 112 6.60 12.27 8.01
N ILE A 113 7.11 12.49 9.22
CA ILE A 113 8.24 11.72 9.78
C ILE A 113 7.78 10.96 11.02
N ALA A 114 7.96 9.64 10.98
CA ALA A 114 7.79 8.76 12.14
C ALA A 114 9.16 8.34 12.69
N GLU A 115 9.26 8.18 14.01
CA GLU A 115 10.46 7.66 14.67
C GLU A 115 10.17 6.26 15.21
N LEU A 116 10.76 5.25 14.59
CA LEU A 116 10.50 3.84 14.86
C LEU A 116 11.71 3.17 15.51
N LEU A 117 11.44 2.17 16.35
CA LEU A 117 12.48 1.37 16.99
C LEU A 117 12.98 0.28 16.04
N PRO A 118 14.30 0.16 15.81
CA PRO A 118 14.85 -0.95 15.03
C PRO A 118 14.91 -2.23 15.86
N ALA A 119 14.77 -3.36 15.19
CA ALA A 119 15.02 -4.68 15.73
C ALA A 119 15.59 -5.59 14.64
N THR A 120 16.14 -6.74 15.03
CA THR A 120 16.51 -7.82 14.11
C THR A 120 15.81 -9.08 14.58
N LEU A 121 15.13 -9.76 13.67
CA LEU A 121 14.40 -10.97 13.95
C LEU A 121 15.09 -12.17 13.28
N ARG A 122 15.04 -13.34 13.94
CA ARG A 122 15.86 -14.51 13.56
C ARG A 122 15.59 -15.01 12.17
N ARG A 123 14.39 -15.52 11.92
CA ARG A 123 14.07 -16.18 10.66
C ARG A 123 12.63 -15.92 10.26
N LEU A 124 12.46 -15.34 9.09
CA LEU A 124 11.18 -15.24 8.39
C LEU A 124 11.11 -16.36 7.35
N GLU A 125 9.98 -17.03 7.29
CA GLU A 125 9.68 -18.09 6.33
C GLU A 125 8.50 -17.66 5.47
N LEU A 126 8.71 -17.64 4.15
CA LEU A 126 7.69 -17.29 3.16
C LEU A 126 7.58 -18.46 2.17
N GLY A 127 6.67 -19.40 2.43
CA GLY A 127 6.70 -20.73 1.81
C GLY A 127 8.05 -21.41 2.10
N ASP A 128 8.73 -21.88 1.06
CA ASP A 128 10.06 -22.50 1.14
C ASP A 128 11.21 -21.49 1.01
N ALA A 129 10.91 -20.20 1.10
CA ALA A 129 11.93 -19.16 1.19
C ALA A 129 12.20 -18.80 2.65
N HIS A 130 13.49 -18.70 3.02
CA HIS A 130 13.94 -18.40 4.36
C HIS A 130 14.84 -17.17 4.34
N PHE A 131 14.52 -16.21 5.20
CA PHE A 131 15.28 -14.97 5.40
C PHE A 131 15.79 -14.94 6.84
N ASP A 132 17.07 -15.05 7.03
CA ASP A 132 17.71 -15.06 8.36
C ASP A 132 18.14 -13.64 8.75
N GLU A 133 18.13 -13.35 10.05
CA GLU A 133 18.58 -12.09 10.64
C GLU A 133 17.94 -10.86 9.95
N VAL A 134 16.62 -10.84 9.90
CA VAL A 134 15.84 -9.82 9.17
C VAL A 134 15.83 -8.51 9.96
N PRO A 135 16.39 -7.41 9.41
CA PRO A 135 16.28 -6.10 10.03
C PRO A 135 14.85 -5.56 9.84
N VAL A 136 14.25 -5.09 10.92
CA VAL A 136 12.88 -4.60 10.93
C VAL A 136 12.78 -3.30 11.73
N LEU A 137 11.70 -2.55 11.48
CA LEU A 137 11.26 -1.48 12.37
C LEU A 137 9.95 -1.88 13.04
N ILE A 138 9.82 -1.52 14.30
CA ILE A 138 8.63 -1.85 15.10
C ILE A 138 7.56 -0.80 14.85
N TYR A 139 6.41 -1.25 14.34
CA TYR A 139 5.28 -0.39 14.00
C TYR A 139 3.95 -1.03 14.42
N ASP A 140 3.01 -0.22 14.92
CA ASP A 140 1.66 -0.69 15.23
C ASP A 140 0.82 -0.74 13.96
N CYS A 141 0.57 -1.94 13.45
CA CYS A 141 -0.25 -2.17 12.27
C CYS A 141 -1.77 -2.15 12.56
N ALA A 142 -2.22 -1.70 13.74
CA ALA A 142 -3.64 -1.73 14.11
C ALA A 142 -4.51 -0.89 13.14
N ALA A 143 -4.03 0.26 12.71
CA ALA A 143 -4.77 1.11 11.78
C ALA A 143 -4.84 0.51 10.37
N LEU A 144 -3.75 -0.06 9.86
CA LEU A 144 -3.74 -0.80 8.59
C LEU A 144 -4.68 -2.01 8.66
N SER A 145 -4.67 -2.73 9.79
CA SER A 145 -5.60 -3.84 10.03
C SER A 145 -7.07 -3.39 10.03
N ALA A 146 -7.36 -2.25 10.65
CA ALA A 146 -8.70 -1.67 10.66
C ALA A 146 -9.14 -1.19 9.26
N HIS A 147 -8.22 -0.66 8.47
CA HIS A 147 -8.50 -0.28 7.09
C HIS A 147 -8.86 -1.49 6.24
N LEU A 148 -8.04 -2.52 6.26
CA LEU A 148 -8.25 -3.72 5.46
C LEU A 148 -9.35 -4.64 6.00
N GLY A 149 -9.71 -4.49 7.29
CA GLY A 149 -10.68 -5.38 7.96
C GLY A 149 -10.12 -6.77 8.28
N VAL A 150 -8.81 -6.97 8.11
CA VAL A 150 -8.07 -8.18 8.47
C VAL A 150 -6.87 -7.84 9.32
N LYS A 151 -6.48 -8.76 10.19
CA LYS A 151 -5.30 -8.55 11.03
C LYS A 151 -4.03 -8.55 10.17
N ILE A 152 -3.25 -7.49 10.25
CA ILE A 152 -1.92 -7.37 9.63
C ILE A 152 -0.87 -7.39 10.75
N ASP A 153 0.08 -8.28 10.63
CA ASP A 153 1.17 -8.47 11.58
C ASP A 153 2.44 -7.73 11.19
N GLY A 154 2.53 -7.26 9.93
CA GLY A 154 3.65 -6.46 9.44
C GLY A 154 3.59 -6.18 7.96
N VAL A 155 4.65 -5.57 7.45
CA VAL A 155 4.84 -5.17 6.06
C VAL A 155 6.19 -5.68 5.59
N LEU A 156 6.25 -6.40 4.48
CA LEU A 156 7.49 -6.87 3.85
C LEU A 156 7.95 -5.81 2.85
N GLY A 157 9.02 -5.10 3.22
CA GLY A 157 9.59 -4.06 2.39
C GLY A 157 10.45 -4.60 1.24
N PHE A 158 10.62 -3.80 0.20
CA PHE A 158 11.31 -4.15 -1.04
C PHE A 158 12.74 -4.71 -0.84
N PRO A 159 13.59 -4.15 0.06
CA PRO A 159 14.94 -4.66 0.26
C PRO A 159 15.04 -6.08 0.83
N LEU A 160 13.96 -6.60 1.43
CA LEU A 160 13.92 -7.98 1.92
C LEU A 160 14.20 -8.98 0.78
N PHE A 161 13.76 -8.67 -0.42
CA PHE A 161 13.81 -9.55 -1.59
C PHE A 161 15.05 -9.33 -2.47
N ARG A 162 16.06 -8.57 -2.00
CA ARG A 162 17.19 -8.15 -2.82
C ARG A 162 18.05 -9.30 -3.37
N GLU A 163 18.07 -10.45 -2.69
CA GLU A 163 18.82 -11.62 -3.13
C GLU A 163 17.97 -12.60 -3.96
N THR A 164 16.79 -12.18 -4.40
CA THR A 164 15.86 -12.98 -5.19
C THR A 164 15.27 -12.17 -6.34
N LEU A 165 14.81 -12.86 -7.39
CA LEU A 165 13.82 -12.29 -8.30
C LEU A 165 12.47 -12.35 -7.57
N LEU A 166 11.87 -11.18 -7.35
CA LEU A 166 10.54 -11.06 -6.78
C LEU A 166 9.51 -10.87 -7.90
N THR A 167 8.54 -11.76 -8.01
CA THR A 167 7.39 -11.55 -8.90
C THR A 167 6.11 -11.37 -8.09
N LEU A 168 5.45 -10.24 -8.29
CA LEU A 168 4.09 -9.99 -7.83
C LEU A 168 3.13 -10.38 -8.95
N ASP A 169 2.57 -11.58 -8.87
CA ASP A 169 1.64 -12.12 -9.87
C ASP A 169 0.20 -11.83 -9.43
N TYR A 170 -0.23 -10.59 -9.65
CA TYR A 170 -1.56 -10.14 -9.25
C TYR A 170 -2.70 -10.92 -9.90
N PRO A 171 -2.67 -11.22 -11.23
CA PRO A 171 -3.74 -11.98 -11.86
C PRO A 171 -3.97 -13.37 -11.25
N ARG A 172 -2.92 -13.92 -10.61
CA ARG A 172 -3.00 -15.24 -9.97
C ARG A 172 -2.95 -15.17 -8.45
N SER A 173 -3.00 -13.95 -7.88
CA SER A 173 -2.96 -13.70 -6.43
C SER A 173 -1.85 -14.50 -5.75
N ARG A 174 -0.60 -14.26 -6.17
CA ARG A 174 0.56 -14.96 -5.61
C ARG A 174 1.84 -14.12 -5.69
N VAL A 175 2.77 -14.46 -4.83
CA VAL A 175 4.14 -13.97 -4.85
C VAL A 175 5.05 -15.12 -5.26
N VAL A 176 5.97 -14.87 -6.19
CA VAL A 176 6.92 -15.89 -6.65
C VAL A 176 8.33 -15.39 -6.39
N LEU A 177 9.16 -16.27 -5.81
CA LEU A 177 10.57 -16.01 -5.54
C LEU A 177 11.42 -17.01 -6.30
N GLN A 178 12.46 -16.51 -6.98
CA GLN A 178 13.45 -17.30 -7.69
C GLN A 178 14.85 -16.81 -7.30
N PRO A 179 15.90 -17.64 -7.49
CA PRO A 179 17.27 -17.18 -7.29
C PRO A 179 17.57 -15.96 -8.20
N ALA A 180 18.27 -14.96 -7.68
CA ALA A 180 18.62 -13.76 -8.43
C ALA A 180 19.43 -14.07 -9.70
N ASN A 181 20.26 -15.12 -9.67
CA ASN A 181 21.04 -15.60 -10.82
C ASN A 181 20.25 -16.44 -11.83
N THR A 182 18.92 -16.46 -11.76
CA THR A 182 18.08 -17.18 -12.72
C THR A 182 18.26 -16.59 -14.11
N THR A 183 18.72 -17.42 -15.07
CA THR A 183 18.97 -17.01 -16.47
C THR A 183 17.74 -17.16 -17.37
N ALA A 184 16.63 -17.66 -16.84
CA ALA A 184 15.40 -17.82 -17.61
C ALA A 184 14.89 -16.46 -18.12
N LEU A 185 14.52 -16.41 -19.39
CA LEU A 185 13.90 -15.23 -19.97
C LEU A 185 12.54 -14.98 -19.28
N ILE A 186 12.39 -13.82 -18.68
CA ILE A 186 11.11 -13.38 -18.11
C ILE A 186 10.34 -12.69 -19.25
N PRO A 187 9.19 -13.24 -19.68
CA PRO A 187 8.42 -12.63 -20.76
C PRO A 187 7.81 -11.30 -20.31
N GLY A 188 7.69 -10.34 -21.24
CA GLY A 188 7.07 -9.04 -20.99
C GLY A 188 7.93 -7.87 -21.42
N THR A 189 7.50 -6.66 -21.05
CA THR A 189 8.21 -5.40 -21.28
C THR A 189 9.14 -5.12 -20.11
N THR A 190 10.45 -5.10 -20.36
CA THR A 190 11.47 -4.83 -19.34
C THR A 190 11.88 -3.37 -19.38
N LEU A 191 11.86 -2.72 -18.20
CA LEU A 191 12.25 -1.34 -17.99
C LEU A 191 13.46 -1.25 -17.07
N PRO A 192 14.32 -0.24 -17.24
CA PRO A 192 15.33 0.10 -16.24
C PRO A 192 14.67 0.45 -14.92
N LEU A 193 15.29 0.02 -13.84
CA LEU A 193 14.87 0.26 -12.46
C LEU A 193 15.96 1.06 -11.75
N ASP A 194 15.59 2.13 -11.07
CA ASP A 194 16.45 2.79 -10.09
C ASP A 194 15.98 2.40 -8.69
N ASP A 195 16.85 1.77 -7.91
CA ASP A 195 16.59 1.37 -6.53
C ASP A 195 17.55 2.05 -5.52
N ALA A 196 18.21 3.13 -5.91
CA ALA A 196 19.15 3.85 -5.06
C ALA A 196 18.54 4.26 -3.71
N ASN A 197 17.24 4.51 -3.69
CA ASN A 197 16.47 4.79 -2.47
C ASN A 197 15.88 3.52 -1.81
N LYS A 198 16.25 2.32 -2.28
CA LYS A 198 15.76 1.00 -1.82
C LYS A 198 14.27 0.79 -2.09
N THR A 199 13.75 1.47 -3.06
CA THR A 199 12.40 1.35 -3.59
C THR A 199 12.45 1.45 -5.11
N PRO A 200 11.55 0.76 -5.85
CA PRO A 200 11.66 0.62 -7.29
C PRO A 200 11.13 1.85 -8.02
N LEU A 201 12.02 2.64 -8.60
CA LEU A 201 11.69 3.81 -9.41
C LEU A 201 11.79 3.48 -10.89
N ILE A 202 10.81 3.93 -11.68
CA ILE A 202 10.79 3.79 -13.13
C ILE A 202 10.46 5.12 -13.80
N HIS A 203 10.80 5.24 -15.08
CA HIS A 203 10.31 6.32 -15.93
C HIS A 203 8.95 5.98 -16.52
N VAL A 204 8.01 6.90 -16.35
CA VAL A 204 6.65 6.86 -16.88
C VAL A 204 6.44 8.03 -17.81
N ARG A 205 5.67 7.86 -18.90
CA ARG A 205 5.35 8.94 -19.85
C ARG A 205 3.91 9.42 -19.67
N LEU A 206 3.73 10.72 -19.72
CA LEU A 206 2.44 11.39 -19.79
C LEU A 206 2.42 12.26 -21.06
N GLY A 207 1.71 11.80 -22.09
CA GLY A 207 1.85 12.39 -23.42
C GLY A 207 3.31 12.36 -23.87
N ASP A 208 3.88 13.51 -24.17
CA ASP A 208 5.28 13.68 -24.62
C ASP A 208 6.27 13.90 -23.46
N ARG A 209 5.78 14.01 -22.22
CA ARG A 209 6.59 14.27 -21.03
C ARG A 209 6.91 12.96 -20.31
N SER A 210 8.07 12.93 -19.64
CA SER A 210 8.49 11.80 -18.82
C SER A 210 8.73 12.24 -17.39
N PHE A 211 8.38 11.40 -16.44
CA PHE A 211 8.61 11.62 -15.01
C PHE A 211 8.98 10.30 -14.33
N VAL A 212 9.54 10.41 -13.13
CA VAL A 212 9.87 9.25 -12.31
C VAL A 212 8.68 8.90 -11.41
N ALA A 213 8.35 7.62 -11.35
CA ALA A 213 7.33 7.08 -10.46
C ALA A 213 7.83 5.86 -9.70
N LEU A 214 7.39 5.72 -8.47
CA LEU A 214 7.58 4.56 -7.62
C LEU A 214 6.59 3.46 -8.00
N ILE A 215 7.05 2.22 -8.14
CA ILE A 215 6.15 1.06 -8.20
C ILE A 215 5.80 0.68 -6.76
N ASP A 216 4.54 0.91 -6.38
CA ASP A 216 4.09 0.84 -4.99
C ASP A 216 2.95 -0.16 -4.81
N SER A 217 3.28 -1.39 -4.45
CA SER A 217 2.30 -2.42 -4.10
C SER A 217 1.67 -2.21 -2.71
N GLY A 218 2.18 -1.28 -1.93
CA GLY A 218 1.62 -0.82 -0.66
C GLY A 218 0.60 0.32 -0.81
N SER A 219 0.21 0.66 -2.05
CA SER A 219 -0.84 1.64 -2.37
C SER A 219 -1.99 0.96 -3.11
N ASP A 220 -3.23 1.19 -2.68
CA ASP A 220 -4.46 0.75 -3.35
C ASP A 220 -4.85 1.63 -4.54
N ALA A 221 -4.34 2.86 -4.57
CA ALA A 221 -4.62 3.84 -5.60
C ALA A 221 -4.18 3.37 -7.00
N PRO A 222 -4.79 3.87 -8.08
CA PRO A 222 -4.28 3.60 -9.42
C PRO A 222 -2.94 4.29 -9.66
N LEU A 223 -2.89 5.59 -9.43
CA LEU A 223 -1.74 6.46 -9.68
C LEU A 223 -1.81 7.64 -8.72
N SER A 224 -0.72 7.94 -8.04
CA SER A 224 -0.55 9.24 -7.40
C SER A 224 0.38 10.08 -8.28
N LEU A 225 -0.04 11.27 -8.65
CA LEU A 225 0.67 12.14 -9.57
C LEU A 225 1.10 13.42 -8.88
N ASN A 226 2.40 13.67 -8.85
CA ASN A 226 2.93 14.98 -8.52
C ASN A 226 2.87 15.86 -9.78
N PRO A 227 2.04 16.91 -9.81
CA PRO A 227 1.86 17.74 -11.01
C PRO A 227 3.03 18.69 -11.27
N VAL A 228 3.96 18.85 -10.33
CA VAL A 228 5.06 19.81 -10.43
C VAL A 228 5.95 19.49 -11.65
N GLY A 229 6.08 20.45 -12.55
CA GLY A 229 6.86 20.29 -13.79
C GLY A 229 6.18 19.48 -14.87
N LEU A 230 4.98 18.91 -14.61
CA LEU A 230 4.21 18.15 -15.60
C LEU A 230 3.03 18.94 -16.20
N GLU A 231 2.45 19.88 -15.45
CA GLU A 231 1.29 20.67 -15.87
C GLU A 231 0.21 19.80 -16.56
N PRO A 232 -0.32 18.76 -15.88
CA PRO A 232 -1.22 17.80 -16.49
C PRO A 232 -2.57 18.45 -16.86
N SER A 233 -3.13 18.05 -18.01
CA SER A 233 -4.47 18.45 -18.42
C SER A 233 -5.50 17.46 -17.87
N PHE A 234 -6.62 17.98 -17.36
CA PHE A 234 -7.70 17.16 -16.81
C PHE A 234 -8.94 17.20 -17.71
N ALA A 235 -9.48 16.03 -17.99
CA ALA A 235 -10.80 15.89 -18.62
C ALA A 235 -11.92 16.07 -17.59
N ASN A 236 -11.66 15.69 -16.31
CA ASN A 236 -12.55 15.87 -15.18
C ASN A 236 -11.75 16.11 -13.91
N GLY A 237 -12.10 17.14 -13.16
CA GLY A 237 -11.43 17.51 -11.92
C GLY A 237 -10.25 18.47 -12.15
N PRO A 238 -9.28 18.52 -11.22
CA PRO A 238 -9.28 17.82 -9.94
C PRO A 238 -10.37 18.30 -8.98
N ARG A 239 -10.82 17.41 -8.10
CA ARG A 239 -11.81 17.71 -7.06
C ARG A 239 -11.46 17.00 -5.76
N ALA A 240 -12.01 17.47 -4.65
CA ALA A 240 -11.82 16.83 -3.36
C ALA A 240 -12.37 15.39 -3.40
N GLY A 241 -11.54 14.44 -3.04
CA GLY A 241 -11.87 13.04 -2.81
C GLY A 241 -12.13 12.75 -1.33
N ALA A 242 -12.04 11.49 -0.98
CA ALA A 242 -12.04 11.06 0.41
C ALA A 242 -10.73 11.47 1.11
N THR A 243 -10.66 11.25 2.41
CA THR A 243 -9.43 11.43 3.17
C THR A 243 -8.58 10.18 3.05
N VAL A 244 -7.33 10.34 2.66
CA VAL A 244 -6.33 9.27 2.64
C VAL A 244 -5.55 9.29 3.93
N GLY A 245 -5.40 8.13 4.55
CA GLY A 245 -4.58 7.97 5.74
C GLY A 245 -3.14 7.63 5.41
N THR A 246 -2.24 8.07 6.28
CA THR A 246 -0.80 7.85 6.16
C THR A 246 -0.23 7.41 7.50
N LEU A 247 1.06 7.11 7.57
CA LEU A 247 1.75 6.78 8.83
C LEU A 247 1.62 7.90 9.88
N THR A 248 1.48 9.15 9.45
CA THR A 248 1.54 10.32 10.31
C THR A 248 0.20 11.01 10.50
N GLY A 249 -0.84 10.56 9.79
CA GLY A 249 -2.20 11.08 9.93
C GLY A 249 -3.00 11.06 8.62
N ASP A 250 -4.18 11.65 8.65
CA ASP A 250 -5.07 11.73 7.51
C ASP A 250 -4.83 13.03 6.72
N ARG A 251 -4.85 12.94 5.40
CA ARG A 251 -4.81 14.11 4.54
C ARG A 251 -6.00 14.14 3.57
N PRO A 252 -6.49 15.35 3.20
CA PRO A 252 -7.44 15.46 2.10
C PRO A 252 -6.83 14.97 0.80
N GLU A 253 -7.60 14.20 0.04
CA GLU A 253 -7.23 13.75 -1.29
C GLU A 253 -7.81 14.69 -2.35
N GLN A 254 -7.09 14.86 -3.45
CA GLN A 254 -7.62 15.41 -4.68
C GLN A 254 -7.52 14.38 -5.79
N VAL A 255 -8.61 14.18 -6.51
CA VAL A 255 -8.71 13.16 -7.55
C VAL A 255 -9.23 13.77 -8.84
N GLY A 256 -8.69 13.32 -9.98
CA GLY A 256 -9.14 13.80 -11.28
C GLY A 256 -8.84 12.79 -12.39
N ARG A 257 -9.54 12.94 -13.52
CA ARG A 257 -9.28 12.19 -14.74
C ARG A 257 -8.40 13.00 -15.67
N LEU A 258 -7.26 12.47 -16.02
CA LEU A 258 -6.38 13.10 -17.00
C LEU A 258 -7.04 13.14 -18.39
N ALA A 259 -6.74 14.15 -19.18
CA ALA A 259 -7.10 14.22 -20.60
C ALA A 259 -6.11 13.43 -21.46
N GLU A 260 -4.92 13.21 -20.96
CA GLU A 260 -3.78 12.61 -21.66
C GLU A 260 -3.67 11.12 -21.40
N THR A 261 -2.91 10.43 -22.24
CA THR A 261 -2.55 9.02 -22.07
C THR A 261 -1.26 8.92 -21.26
N LEU A 262 -1.26 8.05 -20.27
CA LEU A 262 -0.07 7.64 -19.53
C LEU A 262 0.47 6.34 -20.11
N ALA A 263 1.79 6.14 -20.13
CA ALA A 263 2.39 4.90 -20.61
C ALA A 263 3.49 4.40 -19.66
N ILE A 264 3.44 3.10 -19.38
CA ILE A 264 4.46 2.33 -18.64
C ILE A 264 5.09 1.36 -19.63
N GLY A 265 6.29 1.69 -20.14
CA GLY A 265 6.86 0.97 -21.26
C GLY A 265 5.92 0.99 -22.47
N ASP A 266 5.52 -0.20 -22.93
CA ASP A 266 4.61 -0.38 -24.08
C ASP A 266 3.12 -0.37 -23.68
N PHE A 267 2.82 -0.37 -22.39
CA PHE A 267 1.44 -0.38 -21.90
C PHE A 267 0.87 1.01 -21.75
N THR A 268 -0.33 1.21 -22.27
CA THR A 268 -1.01 2.51 -22.27
C THR A 268 -2.20 2.54 -21.33
N LEU A 269 -2.35 3.66 -20.66
CA LEU A 269 -3.50 3.98 -19.79
C LEU A 269 -4.15 5.25 -20.36
N PRO A 270 -5.18 5.13 -21.21
CA PRO A 270 -5.86 6.29 -21.79
C PRO A 270 -6.67 7.00 -20.70
N ARG A 271 -6.43 8.30 -20.55
CA ARG A 271 -7.19 9.18 -19.65
C ARG A 271 -7.37 8.58 -18.23
N PRO A 272 -6.27 8.18 -17.55
CA PRO A 272 -6.38 7.51 -16.26
C PRO A 272 -6.92 8.46 -15.19
N ILE A 273 -7.55 7.87 -14.16
CA ILE A 273 -7.84 8.58 -12.91
C ILE A 273 -6.54 8.63 -12.10
N VAL A 274 -6.26 9.78 -11.51
CA VAL A 274 -5.08 10.00 -10.67
C VAL A 274 -5.46 10.71 -9.38
N ASN A 275 -4.78 10.36 -8.31
CA ASN A 275 -4.76 11.11 -7.06
C ASN A 275 -3.62 12.12 -7.14
N LEU A 276 -3.84 13.36 -6.74
CA LEU A 276 -2.77 14.35 -6.71
C LEU A 276 -1.99 14.26 -5.41
N THR A 277 -0.68 14.39 -5.55
CA THR A 277 0.25 14.40 -4.42
C THR A 277 1.31 15.48 -4.61
N ASP A 278 1.89 15.97 -3.54
CA ASP A 278 3.07 16.82 -3.49
C ASP A 278 4.37 16.03 -3.26
N GLU A 279 4.22 14.72 -3.01
CA GLU A 279 5.32 13.77 -2.86
C GLU A 279 5.67 13.07 -4.19
N LEU A 280 6.46 12.01 -4.15
CA LEU A 280 6.83 11.22 -5.32
C LEU A 280 5.59 10.60 -5.99
N SER A 281 5.52 10.71 -7.33
CA SER A 281 4.48 10.00 -8.09
C SER A 281 4.58 8.49 -7.89
N THR A 282 3.44 7.79 -7.84
CA THR A 282 3.40 6.33 -7.66
C THR A 282 2.51 5.64 -8.69
N VAL A 283 2.89 4.41 -9.06
CA VAL A 283 2.05 3.44 -9.76
C VAL A 283 1.59 2.43 -8.73
N GLY A 284 0.33 2.50 -8.34
CA GLY A 284 -0.21 1.69 -7.25
C GLY A 284 -0.94 0.43 -7.69
N GLY A 285 -1.46 -0.30 -6.70
CA GLY A 285 -2.05 -1.63 -6.84
C GLY A 285 -3.18 -1.73 -7.85
N ALA A 286 -4.02 -0.69 -7.99
CA ALA A 286 -5.10 -0.71 -8.97
C ALA A 286 -4.61 -0.77 -10.44
N VAL A 287 -3.41 -0.30 -10.74
CA VAL A 287 -2.74 -0.51 -12.03
C VAL A 287 -1.99 -1.84 -12.03
N LEU A 288 -1.21 -2.10 -10.95
CA LEU A 288 -0.36 -3.29 -10.85
C LEU A 288 -1.15 -4.60 -10.94
N ARG A 289 -2.42 -4.61 -10.50
CA ARG A 289 -3.30 -5.80 -10.58
C ARG A 289 -3.50 -6.34 -12.00
N SER A 290 -3.20 -5.54 -13.02
CA SER A 290 -3.25 -5.96 -14.43
C SER A 290 -2.03 -6.75 -14.88
N PHE A 291 -1.02 -6.91 -14.01
CA PHE A 291 0.29 -7.43 -14.39
C PHE A 291 0.79 -8.53 -13.45
N SER A 292 1.68 -9.36 -14.00
CA SER A 292 2.73 -10.01 -13.23
C SER A 292 3.98 -9.13 -13.33
N VAL A 293 4.45 -8.59 -12.19
CA VAL A 293 5.57 -7.64 -12.14
C VAL A 293 6.76 -8.34 -11.51
N THR A 294 7.84 -8.51 -12.27
CA THR A 294 9.06 -9.15 -11.78
C THR A 294 10.18 -8.13 -11.58
N PHE A 295 10.68 -8.05 -10.37
CA PHE A 295 11.78 -7.18 -9.96
C PHE A 295 13.08 -7.97 -9.89
N ASP A 296 14.09 -7.49 -10.61
CA ASP A 296 15.47 -7.96 -10.60
C ASP A 296 16.34 -6.82 -10.05
N GLN A 297 16.47 -6.80 -8.73
CA GLN A 297 17.24 -5.76 -8.04
C GLN A 297 18.75 -5.88 -8.27
N GLU A 298 19.25 -7.07 -8.62
CA GLU A 298 20.67 -7.28 -8.92
C GLU A 298 21.06 -6.62 -10.22
N HIS A 299 20.17 -6.64 -11.23
CA HIS A 299 20.44 -6.09 -12.56
C HIS A 299 19.69 -4.78 -12.83
N ASN A 300 19.10 -4.16 -11.82
CA ASN A 300 18.38 -2.88 -11.91
C ASN A 300 17.33 -2.85 -13.02
N ARG A 301 16.44 -3.85 -13.05
CA ARG A 301 15.38 -3.95 -14.03
C ARG A 301 14.08 -4.49 -13.44
N VAL A 302 12.99 -4.09 -14.04
CA VAL A 302 11.64 -4.60 -13.74
C VAL A 302 10.97 -5.03 -15.04
N THR A 303 10.28 -6.16 -15.00
CA THR A 303 9.55 -6.69 -16.16
C THR A 303 8.07 -6.72 -15.85
N PHE A 304 7.29 -6.05 -16.69
CA PHE A 304 5.84 -6.08 -16.67
C PHE A 304 5.34 -7.10 -17.67
N GLN A 305 4.63 -8.11 -17.21
CA GLN A 305 4.00 -9.11 -18.05
C GLN A 305 2.48 -9.01 -17.94
N ARG A 306 1.81 -9.05 -19.09
CA ARG A 306 0.36 -9.08 -19.21
C ARG A 306 -0.03 -9.95 -20.38
N ASP A 307 -1.15 -10.67 -20.27
CA ASP A 307 -1.60 -11.61 -21.31
C ASP A 307 -2.16 -10.88 -22.56
N THR A 308 -2.46 -9.59 -22.47
CA THR A 308 -2.95 -8.75 -23.57
C THR A 308 -2.24 -7.41 -23.60
N HIS A 309 -2.12 -6.82 -24.79
CA HIS A 309 -1.61 -5.47 -25.00
C HIS A 309 -2.74 -4.41 -25.07
N ASP A 310 -3.98 -4.79 -24.81
CA ASP A 310 -5.08 -3.84 -24.77
C ASP A 310 -4.82 -2.71 -23.77
N PRO A 311 -5.30 -1.49 -24.02
CA PRO A 311 -5.18 -0.39 -23.07
C PRO A 311 -5.74 -0.73 -21.69
N ILE A 312 -5.08 -0.26 -20.64
CA ILE A 312 -5.54 -0.41 -19.26
C ILE A 312 -6.54 0.72 -19.00
N LEU A 313 -7.80 0.36 -18.92
CA LEU A 313 -8.88 1.32 -18.73
C LEU A 313 -9.03 1.67 -17.25
N SER A 314 -9.28 2.96 -16.97
CA SER A 314 -9.70 3.43 -15.65
C SER A 314 -11.22 3.70 -15.70
N PRO A 315 -12.06 2.78 -15.18
CA PRO A 315 -13.49 3.02 -15.11
C PRO A 315 -13.81 4.25 -14.28
N SER A 316 -15.04 4.77 -14.37
CA SER A 316 -15.46 5.86 -13.50
C SER A 316 -15.37 5.45 -12.03
N GLN A 317 -14.92 6.37 -11.21
CA GLN A 317 -14.81 6.14 -9.77
C GLN A 317 -16.15 6.48 -9.11
N ARG A 318 -16.85 5.46 -8.64
CA ARG A 318 -18.12 5.62 -7.89
C ARG A 318 -17.86 5.65 -6.39
N SER A 319 -18.67 6.41 -5.66
CA SER A 319 -18.50 6.59 -4.22
C SER A 319 -19.85 6.85 -3.53
N ALA A 320 -20.00 6.40 -2.30
CA ALA A 320 -21.03 6.88 -1.39
C ALA A 320 -20.63 8.20 -0.70
N GLY A 321 -19.42 8.70 -0.96
CA GLY A 321 -18.89 9.92 -0.35
C GLY A 321 -18.32 9.72 1.04
N VAL A 322 -18.00 8.49 1.43
CA VAL A 322 -17.43 8.16 2.74
C VAL A 322 -16.30 7.15 2.61
N SER A 323 -15.35 7.20 3.53
CA SER A 323 -14.34 6.17 3.79
C SER A 323 -14.50 5.61 5.20
N PHE A 324 -14.00 4.39 5.43
CA PHE A 324 -14.24 3.67 6.68
C PHE A 324 -12.96 3.13 7.31
N ASN A 325 -12.96 3.12 8.65
CA ASN A 325 -12.14 2.22 9.46
C ASN A 325 -13.02 1.08 9.96
N LYS A 326 -12.62 -0.16 9.68
CA LYS A 326 -13.45 -1.34 9.84
C LYS A 326 -13.09 -2.09 11.12
N THR A 327 -14.12 -2.45 11.88
CA THR A 327 -14.04 -3.40 13.00
C THR A 327 -15.13 -4.44 12.86
N PRO A 328 -15.04 -5.59 13.51
CA PRO A 328 -16.10 -6.61 13.45
C PRO A 328 -17.46 -6.13 13.96
N ALA A 329 -17.48 -5.14 14.85
CA ALA A 329 -18.71 -4.66 15.51
C ALA A 329 -19.34 -3.45 14.81
N TYR A 330 -18.54 -2.60 14.18
CA TYR A 330 -18.98 -1.40 13.47
C TYR A 330 -17.91 -0.94 12.48
N TRP A 331 -18.35 -0.19 11.47
CA TRP A 331 -17.43 0.58 10.62
C TRP A 331 -17.53 2.05 11.03
N ARG A 332 -16.39 2.65 11.29
CA ARG A 332 -16.30 4.06 11.66
C ARG A 332 -16.04 4.89 10.43
N ILE A 333 -16.82 5.97 10.22
CA ILE A 333 -16.53 6.95 9.17
C ILE A 333 -15.15 7.56 9.43
N ALA A 334 -14.24 7.36 8.51
CA ALA A 334 -12.90 7.90 8.52
C ALA A 334 -12.86 9.30 7.89
N GLY A 335 -13.54 9.45 6.75
CA GLY A 335 -13.64 10.69 6.02
C GLY A 335 -14.95 10.82 5.27
N VAL A 336 -15.30 12.06 4.93
CA VAL A 336 -16.48 12.39 4.13
C VAL A 336 -16.04 13.31 3.00
N VAL A 337 -16.41 12.94 1.78
CA VAL A 337 -16.14 13.77 0.59
C VAL A 337 -16.95 15.05 0.70
N PRO A 338 -16.32 16.25 0.61
CA PRO A 338 -17.04 17.51 0.65
C PRO A 338 -18.14 17.58 -0.41
N ASP A 339 -19.26 18.23 -0.08
CA ASP A 339 -20.41 18.43 -0.95
C ASP A 339 -21.04 17.14 -1.55
N SER A 340 -20.67 15.97 -1.01
CA SER A 340 -21.22 14.68 -1.40
C SER A 340 -22.66 14.47 -0.87
N PRO A 341 -23.40 13.47 -1.38
CA PRO A 341 -24.68 13.08 -0.78
C PRO A 341 -24.56 12.72 0.71
N ALA A 342 -23.45 12.11 1.15
CA ALA A 342 -23.18 11.81 2.55
C ALA A 342 -23.01 13.08 3.38
N ALA A 343 -22.23 14.04 2.89
CA ALA A 343 -22.04 15.34 3.57
C ALA A 343 -23.38 16.08 3.72
N ARG A 344 -24.19 16.14 2.65
CA ARG A 344 -25.53 16.75 2.68
C ARG A 344 -26.51 16.03 3.62
N ALA A 345 -26.35 14.72 3.82
CA ALA A 345 -27.12 13.95 4.78
C ALA A 345 -26.61 14.12 6.23
N GLY A 346 -25.61 14.97 6.45
CA GLY A 346 -25.04 15.24 7.77
C GLY A 346 -24.26 14.06 8.35
N VAL A 347 -23.61 13.26 7.48
CA VAL A 347 -22.63 12.26 7.93
C VAL A 347 -21.33 12.97 8.28
N GLN A 348 -20.69 12.56 9.37
CA GLN A 348 -19.46 13.17 9.84
C GLN A 348 -18.37 12.13 10.12
N PRO A 349 -17.09 12.49 10.02
CA PRO A 349 -16.00 11.65 10.50
C PRO A 349 -16.21 11.31 11.98
N GLY A 350 -16.05 10.02 12.30
CA GLY A 350 -16.28 9.49 13.63
C GLY A 350 -17.62 8.81 13.84
N ASP A 351 -18.60 9.02 12.96
CA ASP A 351 -19.89 8.30 13.00
C ASP A 351 -19.66 6.79 12.89
N LEU A 352 -20.49 6.01 13.60
CA LEU A 352 -20.40 4.55 13.63
C LEU A 352 -21.52 3.93 12.81
N VAL A 353 -21.17 3.10 11.83
CA VAL A 353 -22.12 2.33 11.00
C VAL A 353 -22.20 0.90 11.53
N THR A 354 -23.42 0.45 11.86
CA THR A 354 -23.70 -0.90 12.38
C THR A 354 -24.31 -1.83 11.33
N ARG A 355 -24.96 -1.24 10.29
CA ARG A 355 -25.61 -2.00 9.20
C ARG A 355 -25.43 -1.28 7.85
N ILE A 356 -25.37 -2.07 6.78
CA ILE A 356 -25.49 -1.60 5.41
C ILE A 356 -26.67 -2.32 4.77
N ASN A 357 -27.62 -1.58 4.19
CA ASN A 357 -28.86 -2.12 3.62
C ASN A 357 -29.60 -3.07 4.56
N GLY A 358 -29.64 -2.72 5.85
CA GLY A 358 -30.29 -3.52 6.91
C GLY A 358 -29.48 -4.73 7.40
N GLU A 359 -28.40 -5.13 6.71
CA GLU A 359 -27.55 -6.23 7.15
C GLU A 359 -26.47 -5.77 8.15
N PRO A 360 -26.24 -6.52 9.22
CA PRO A 360 -25.18 -6.22 10.19
C PRO A 360 -23.78 -6.14 9.52
N ILE A 361 -22.99 -5.20 10.00
CA ILE A 361 -21.64 -4.94 9.45
C ILE A 361 -20.72 -6.16 9.50
N ALA A 362 -20.91 -7.08 10.45
CA ALA A 362 -20.14 -8.32 10.56
C ALA A 362 -20.27 -9.26 9.34
N LYS A 363 -21.27 -9.02 8.45
CA LYS A 363 -21.44 -9.76 7.20
C LYS A 363 -20.79 -9.07 6.00
N TRP A 364 -20.14 -7.94 6.22
CA TRP A 364 -19.54 -7.13 5.19
C TRP A 364 -18.02 -7.16 5.28
N ASP A 365 -17.39 -7.29 4.14
CA ASP A 365 -15.98 -7.02 3.92
C ASP A 365 -15.83 -5.92 2.86
N LEU A 366 -14.59 -5.51 2.60
CA LEU A 366 -14.31 -4.45 1.65
C LEU A 366 -14.73 -4.84 0.23
N THR A 367 -14.40 -6.04 -0.20
CA THR A 367 -14.73 -6.55 -1.55
C THR A 367 -16.23 -6.50 -1.81
N ARG A 368 -17.03 -6.97 -0.86
CA ARG A 368 -18.49 -6.93 -0.96
C ARG A 368 -19.03 -5.49 -1.02
N TYR A 369 -18.44 -4.59 -0.22
CA TYR A 369 -18.82 -3.18 -0.23
C TYR A 369 -18.50 -2.52 -1.59
N GLU A 370 -17.33 -2.74 -2.15
CA GLU A 370 -16.92 -2.22 -3.45
C GLU A 370 -17.80 -2.74 -4.58
N GLN A 371 -18.12 -4.03 -4.57
CA GLN A 371 -19.07 -4.61 -5.54
C GLN A 371 -20.44 -3.95 -5.45
N LEU A 372 -20.89 -3.63 -4.25
CA LEU A 372 -22.15 -2.92 -4.05
C LEU A 372 -22.07 -1.48 -4.58
N ILE A 373 -21.01 -0.74 -4.26
CA ILE A 373 -20.76 0.62 -4.77
C ILE A 373 -20.72 0.65 -6.31
N ALA A 374 -20.15 -0.37 -6.94
CA ALA A 374 -20.03 -0.44 -8.39
C ALA A 374 -21.40 -0.46 -9.10
N THR A 375 -22.45 -0.96 -8.45
CA THR A 375 -23.75 -1.21 -9.08
C THR A 375 -24.93 -0.48 -8.44
N ALA A 376 -24.86 -0.12 -7.15
CA ALA A 376 -25.96 0.49 -6.44
C ALA A 376 -26.12 1.98 -6.78
N ASP A 377 -27.38 2.46 -6.79
CA ASP A 377 -27.67 3.89 -6.89
C ASP A 377 -27.76 4.55 -5.51
N HIS A 378 -28.07 3.78 -4.48
CA HIS A 378 -28.21 4.25 -3.11
C HIS A 378 -27.80 3.14 -2.14
N LEU A 379 -27.30 3.55 -0.97
CA LEU A 379 -27.04 2.67 0.17
C LEU A 379 -27.79 3.21 1.39
N ALA A 380 -28.32 2.29 2.18
CA ALA A 380 -28.86 2.60 3.50
C ALA A 380 -27.81 2.27 4.57
N PHE A 381 -27.32 3.27 5.27
CA PHE A 381 -26.43 3.09 6.41
C PHE A 381 -27.20 3.29 7.71
N THR A 382 -27.11 2.34 8.64
CA THR A 382 -27.60 2.48 10.01
C THR A 382 -26.48 2.99 10.90
N PHE A 383 -26.68 4.16 11.48
CA PHE A 383 -25.71 4.83 12.35
C PHE A 383 -26.08 4.63 13.81
N LEU A 384 -25.07 4.42 14.67
CA LEU A 384 -25.22 4.32 16.10
C LEU A 384 -24.93 5.69 16.76
N ASN A 385 -25.94 6.25 17.45
CA ASN A 385 -25.86 7.48 18.23
C ASN A 385 -26.15 7.17 19.70
N GLY A 386 -25.12 6.95 20.51
CA GLY A 386 -25.28 6.45 21.89
C GLY A 386 -25.87 5.04 21.87
N THR A 387 -27.11 4.87 22.30
CA THR A 387 -27.86 3.60 22.25
C THR A 387 -28.94 3.56 21.16
N ALA A 388 -29.13 4.66 20.44
CA ALA A 388 -30.17 4.76 19.40
C ALA A 388 -29.54 4.50 18.01
N GLU A 389 -30.27 3.78 17.18
CA GLU A 389 -29.92 3.60 15.78
C GLU A 389 -30.77 4.55 14.91
N SER A 390 -30.15 5.11 13.87
CA SER A 390 -30.83 5.92 12.86
C SER A 390 -30.34 5.51 11.47
N GLU A 391 -31.26 5.43 10.51
CA GLU A 391 -30.92 5.09 9.15
C GLU A 391 -30.85 6.34 8.27
N LYS A 392 -29.82 6.40 7.42
CA LYS A 392 -29.69 7.41 6.37
C LYS A 392 -29.52 6.73 5.03
N ARG A 393 -30.29 7.13 4.05
CA ARG A 393 -30.16 6.67 2.65
C ARG A 393 -29.24 7.63 1.89
N ILE A 394 -28.12 7.13 1.44
CA ILE A 394 -27.07 7.90 0.77
C ILE A 394 -27.01 7.49 -0.70
N ALA A 395 -27.06 8.46 -1.61
CA ALA A 395 -26.90 8.22 -3.03
C ALA A 395 -25.42 7.89 -3.35
N VAL A 396 -25.22 6.88 -4.18
CA VAL A 396 -23.93 6.61 -4.81
C VAL A 396 -23.81 7.49 -6.05
N PHE A 397 -22.66 8.10 -6.23
CA PHE A 397 -22.41 9.03 -7.32
C PHE A 397 -21.06 8.77 -7.99
N GLU A 398 -20.88 9.28 -9.20
CA GLU A 398 -19.59 9.28 -9.86
C GLU A 398 -18.72 10.40 -9.30
N LEU A 399 -17.75 10.01 -8.47
CA LEU A 399 -16.76 10.95 -7.92
C LEU A 399 -15.88 11.48 -9.06
N VAL A 400 -15.44 10.59 -9.95
CA VAL A 400 -14.70 10.93 -11.17
C VAL A 400 -15.29 10.13 -12.33
N PRO A 401 -16.07 10.77 -13.24
CA PRO A 401 -16.66 10.13 -14.40
C PRO A 401 -15.64 9.75 -15.48
#